data_8acd4fd08d665941d3573e2c18d9d1e0
#
_entry.id   8acd4fd08d665941d3573e2c18d9d1e0
#
_cell.length_a   1.000
_cell.length_b   1.000
_cell.length_c   1.000
_cell.angle_alpha   90.00
_cell.angle_beta   90.00
_cell.angle_gamma   90.00
#
_symmetry.space_group_name_H-M   'P 1'
#
loop_
_entity.id
_entity.type
_entity.pdbx_description
1 polymer ?
#
loop_
_entity_poly.entity_id
_entity_poly.type
_entity_poly.pdbx_seq_one_letter_code
_entity_poly.pdbx_strand_id
1 'polypeptide(L)'
;MSAYYQCIEREQQADGVCVAHYQPTEHAQGAWNEHEQHMAPATGVLTRELSQFAPQDNTRIARISLDILGLIPLDDFIITTRCIRPGKTIELIESVMSSRGRDCIIARAWRLLTQDTSAIAGLEDNAA
;
A
#
# COMPACT_ATOMS: atom_id res chain seq x y z
N MET A 1 4.42 13.68 7.03
CA MET A 1 5.07 13.05 5.89
C MET A 1 6.38 12.43 6.28
N SER A 2 6.70 11.35 5.70
CA SER A 2 7.91 10.60 6.02
C SER A 2 9.18 11.36 5.63
N ALA A 3 10.21 11.30 6.47
CA ALA A 3 11.54 11.79 6.12
C ALA A 3 12.20 10.94 5.02
N TYR A 4 11.64 9.77 4.71
CA TYR A 4 12.17 8.87 3.69
C TYR A 4 11.75 9.25 2.27
N TYR A 5 10.55 9.81 2.12
CA TYR A 5 9.99 10.10 0.80
C TYR A 5 9.27 11.43 0.78
N GLN A 6 9.29 12.04 -0.37
CA GLN A 6 8.53 13.24 -0.66
C GLN A 6 7.57 12.93 -1.79
N CYS A 7 6.27 13.13 -1.56
CA CYS A 7 5.26 12.98 -2.60
C CYS A 7 5.28 14.23 -3.48
N ILE A 8 5.68 14.06 -4.74
CA ILE A 8 5.79 15.17 -5.69
C ILE A 8 4.44 15.47 -6.33
N GLU A 9 3.71 14.41 -6.70
CA GLU A 9 2.45 14.56 -7.41
C GLU A 9 1.58 13.34 -7.15
N ARG A 10 0.28 13.58 -7.08
CA ARG A 10 -0.70 12.52 -6.93
C ARG A 10 -1.87 12.82 -7.85
N GLU A 11 -2.24 11.85 -8.68
CA GLU A 11 -3.33 11.99 -9.62
C GLU A 11 -4.30 10.82 -9.44
N GLN A 12 -5.58 11.15 -9.35
CA GLN A 12 -6.63 10.15 -9.39
C GLN A 12 -7.26 10.19 -10.78
N GLN A 13 -7.19 9.08 -11.48
CA GLN A 13 -7.67 8.97 -12.85
C GLN A 13 -9.18 8.73 -12.87
N ALA A 14 -9.79 8.95 -14.05
CA ALA A 14 -11.24 8.81 -14.22
C ALA A 14 -11.74 7.38 -13.95
N ASP A 15 -10.89 6.38 -14.14
CA ASP A 15 -11.21 4.97 -13.89
C ASP A 15 -11.03 4.57 -12.41
N GLY A 16 -10.68 5.52 -11.54
CA GLY A 16 -10.47 5.28 -10.12
C GLY A 16 -9.04 4.90 -9.75
N VAL A 17 -8.16 4.70 -10.71
CA VAL A 17 -6.75 4.40 -10.45
C VAL A 17 -6.06 5.62 -9.88
N CYS A 18 -5.25 5.44 -8.84
CA CYS A 18 -4.47 6.50 -8.23
C CYS A 18 -2.99 6.30 -8.58
N VAL A 19 -2.36 7.34 -9.11
CA VAL A 19 -0.93 7.32 -9.43
C VAL A 19 -0.23 8.37 -8.57
N ALA A 20 0.71 7.95 -7.75
CA ALA A 20 1.48 8.84 -6.88
C ALA A 20 2.95 8.79 -7.28
N HIS A 21 3.54 9.96 -7.47
CA HIS A 21 4.96 10.11 -7.80
C HIS A 21 5.71 10.51 -6.54
N TYR A 22 6.72 9.74 -6.20
CA TYR A 22 7.54 9.94 -5.02
C TYR A 22 9.00 10.15 -5.38
N GLN A 23 9.64 10.94 -4.56
CA GLN A 23 11.09 11.13 -4.61
C GLN A 23 11.69 10.65 -3.29
N PRO A 24 12.62 9.67 -3.32
CA PRO A 24 13.26 9.24 -2.10
C PRO A 24 14.27 10.26 -1.61
N THR A 25 14.46 10.32 -0.29
CA THR A 25 15.52 11.08 0.33
C THR A 25 16.69 10.15 0.66
N GLU A 26 17.80 10.72 1.12
CA GLU A 26 18.94 9.92 1.55
C GLU A 26 18.60 8.95 2.69
N HIS A 27 17.56 9.24 3.46
CA HIS A 27 17.12 8.37 4.55
C HIS A 27 16.53 7.04 4.07
N ALA A 28 16.14 6.95 2.80
CA ALA A 28 15.64 5.72 2.21
C ALA A 28 16.75 4.83 1.66
N GLN A 29 18.01 5.29 1.76
CA GLN A 29 19.18 4.58 1.25
C GLN A 29 19.33 3.23 1.96
N GLY A 30 19.64 2.18 1.18
CA GLY A 30 19.87 0.85 1.72
C GLY A 30 21.18 0.74 2.49
N ALA A 31 21.24 -0.21 3.43
CA ALA A 31 22.40 -0.42 4.27
C ALA A 31 23.61 -0.96 3.51
N TRP A 32 23.36 -1.72 2.44
CA TRP A 32 24.41 -2.43 1.70
C TRP A 32 24.83 -1.73 0.41
N ASN A 33 23.98 -0.85 -0.12
CA ASN A 33 24.24 -0.18 -1.38
C ASN A 33 23.57 1.21 -1.36
N GLU A 34 24.39 2.23 -1.54
CA GLU A 34 23.91 3.62 -1.52
C GLU A 34 22.98 3.97 -2.68
N HIS A 35 22.93 3.13 -3.72
CA HIS A 35 22.07 3.32 -4.89
C HIS A 35 20.73 2.60 -4.79
N GLU A 36 20.48 1.93 -3.67
CA GLU A 36 19.25 1.19 -3.43
C GLU A 36 18.47 1.77 -2.26
N GLN A 37 17.15 1.56 -2.29
CA GLN A 37 16.29 1.95 -1.19
C GLN A 37 16.28 0.86 -0.11
N HIS A 38 16.09 1.30 1.12
CA HIS A 38 15.82 0.40 2.24
C HIS A 38 14.40 -0.18 2.10
N MET A 39 14.25 -1.48 2.36
CA MET A 39 12.97 -2.18 2.19
C MET A 39 11.89 -1.71 3.17
N ALA A 40 12.25 -1.41 4.42
CA ALA A 40 11.27 -1.04 5.43
C ALA A 40 10.52 0.26 5.07
N PRO A 41 11.19 1.36 4.67
CA PRO A 41 10.48 2.55 4.21
C PRO A 41 9.64 2.29 2.96
N ALA A 42 10.13 1.49 2.02
CA ALA A 42 9.38 1.16 0.80
C ALA A 42 8.08 0.43 1.13
N THR A 43 8.14 -0.52 2.05
CA THR A 43 6.96 -1.24 2.55
C THR A 43 5.99 -0.28 3.21
N GLY A 44 6.50 0.66 4.00
CA GLY A 44 5.68 1.66 4.69
C GLY A 44 4.90 2.55 3.74
N VAL A 45 5.54 3.06 2.68
CA VAL A 45 4.87 3.93 1.72
C VAL A 45 3.82 3.18 0.91
N LEU A 46 4.07 1.91 0.56
CA LEU A 46 3.07 1.07 -0.12
C LEU A 46 1.86 0.83 0.79
N THR A 47 2.09 0.52 2.05
CA THR A 47 1.01 0.32 3.02
C THR A 47 0.17 1.58 3.15
N ARG A 48 0.81 2.74 3.17
CA ARG A 48 0.10 4.02 3.23
C ARG A 48 -0.79 4.23 2.02
N GLU A 49 -0.29 3.97 0.80
CA GLU A 49 -1.09 4.12 -0.41
C GLU A 49 -2.28 3.18 -0.43
N LEU A 50 -2.09 1.94 0.01
CA LEU A 50 -3.19 0.98 0.13
C LEU A 50 -4.24 1.45 1.14
N SER A 51 -3.80 1.97 2.29
CA SER A 51 -4.70 2.41 3.36
C SER A 51 -5.51 3.65 2.98
N GLN A 52 -4.95 4.53 2.17
CA GLN A 52 -5.58 5.78 1.77
C GLN A 52 -6.38 5.67 0.48
N PHE A 53 -6.28 4.56 -0.22
CA PHE A 53 -6.97 4.38 -1.49
C PHE A 53 -8.47 4.24 -1.29
N ALA A 54 -9.25 5.12 -1.93
CA ALA A 54 -10.72 5.09 -1.90
C ALA A 54 -11.25 4.70 -0.52
N PRO A 55 -10.93 5.48 0.54
CA PRO A 55 -11.30 5.09 1.89
C PRO A 55 -12.80 5.03 2.06
N GLN A 56 -13.27 4.02 2.74
CA GLN A 56 -14.68 3.83 3.07
C GLN A 56 -14.82 3.66 4.56
N ASP A 57 -15.90 4.20 5.11
CA ASP A 57 -16.22 4.01 6.52
C ASP A 57 -16.47 2.54 6.79
N ASN A 58 -16.09 2.10 7.99
CA ASN A 58 -16.32 0.73 8.45
C ASN A 58 -15.58 -0.33 7.62
N THR A 59 -14.43 0.02 7.06
CA THR A 59 -13.57 -0.95 6.40
C THR A 59 -12.20 -0.96 7.05
N ARG A 60 -11.53 -2.11 6.95
CA ARG A 60 -10.15 -2.24 7.43
C ARG A 60 -9.38 -3.20 6.54
N ILE A 61 -8.08 -2.98 6.49
CA ILE A 61 -7.17 -3.92 5.84
C ILE A 61 -6.98 -5.12 6.76
N ALA A 62 -7.29 -6.31 6.23
CA ALA A 62 -7.17 -7.56 6.98
C ALA A 62 -5.86 -8.29 6.68
N ARG A 63 -5.33 -8.12 5.47
CA ARG A 63 -4.10 -8.80 5.07
C ARG A 63 -3.41 -8.00 3.97
N ILE A 64 -2.09 -7.91 4.09
CA ILE A 64 -1.24 -7.32 3.03
C ILE A 64 -0.21 -8.37 2.63
N SER A 65 -0.06 -8.60 1.34
CA SER A 65 0.99 -9.43 0.78
C SER A 65 1.87 -8.59 -0.14
N LEU A 66 3.14 -8.92 -0.14
CA LEU A 66 4.16 -8.20 -0.91
C LEU A 66 4.94 -9.19 -1.76
N ASP A 67 5.04 -8.89 -3.05
CA ASP A 67 5.92 -9.61 -3.96
C ASP A 67 7.06 -8.67 -4.34
N ILE A 68 8.27 -9.03 -3.93
CA ILE A 68 9.46 -8.25 -4.19
C ILE A 68 10.10 -8.79 -5.45
N LEU A 69 10.09 -7.96 -6.51
CA LEU A 69 10.51 -8.40 -7.84
C LEU A 69 11.98 -8.12 -8.11
N GLY A 70 12.62 -7.32 -7.28
CA GLY A 70 14.02 -7.00 -7.45
C GLY A 70 14.45 -5.84 -6.58
N LEU A 71 15.63 -5.32 -6.87
CA LEU A 71 16.19 -4.18 -6.17
C LEU A 71 15.37 -2.93 -6.44
N ILE A 72 15.28 -2.07 -5.44
CA ILE A 72 14.59 -0.79 -5.54
C ILE A 72 15.63 0.30 -5.72
N PRO A 73 15.74 0.91 -6.91
CA PRO A 73 16.72 1.99 -7.10
C PRO A 73 16.43 3.17 -6.18
N LEU A 74 17.49 3.84 -5.72
CA LEU A 74 17.36 5.09 -4.99
C LEU A 74 17.13 6.22 -5.99
N ASP A 75 15.94 6.26 -6.55
CA ASP A 75 15.53 7.17 -7.60
C ASP A 75 14.03 7.40 -7.48
N ASP A 76 13.50 8.34 -8.24
CA ASP A 76 12.08 8.60 -8.29
C ASP A 76 11.32 7.33 -8.66
N PHE A 77 10.14 7.17 -8.09
CA PHE A 77 9.29 6.03 -8.40
C PHE A 77 7.82 6.47 -8.39
N ILE A 78 7.00 5.64 -9.00
CA ILE A 78 5.56 5.84 -8.96
C ILE A 78 4.92 4.65 -8.26
N ILE A 79 3.82 4.91 -7.56
CA ILE A 79 2.97 3.88 -7.00
C ILE A 79 1.61 4.01 -7.66
N THR A 80 1.20 2.95 -8.35
CA THR A 80 -0.11 2.87 -9.00
C THR A 80 -1.00 1.97 -8.15
N THR A 81 -2.10 2.52 -7.66
CA THR A 81 -3.03 1.81 -6.78
C THR A 81 -4.39 1.69 -7.45
N ARG A 82 -4.96 0.49 -7.42
CA ARG A 82 -6.25 0.21 -8.03
C ARG A 82 -6.96 -0.92 -7.30
N CYS A 83 -8.27 -0.99 -7.49
CA CYS A 83 -9.07 -2.10 -7.03
C CYS A 83 -9.06 -3.19 -8.11
N ILE A 84 -8.56 -4.37 -7.78
CA ILE A 84 -8.48 -5.49 -8.74
C ILE A 84 -9.62 -6.49 -8.55
N ARG A 85 -10.26 -6.48 -7.38
CA ARG A 85 -11.46 -7.27 -7.12
C ARG A 85 -12.42 -6.43 -6.28
N PRO A 86 -13.45 -5.84 -6.90
CA PRO A 86 -14.43 -5.05 -6.15
C PRO A 86 -15.41 -5.93 -5.37
N GLY A 87 -16.02 -5.37 -4.34
CA GLY A 87 -17.05 -6.04 -3.55
C GLY A 87 -17.53 -5.15 -2.42
N LYS A 88 -18.72 -5.42 -1.90
CA LYS A 88 -19.28 -4.63 -0.80
C LYS A 88 -18.68 -5.00 0.54
N THR A 89 -18.47 -6.29 0.78
CA THR A 89 -18.00 -6.77 2.08
C THR A 89 -16.52 -7.10 2.07
N ILE A 90 -15.97 -7.37 0.90
CA ILE A 90 -14.55 -7.69 0.73
C ILE A 90 -14.10 -7.18 -0.63
N GLU A 91 -12.93 -6.56 -0.66
CA GLU A 91 -12.32 -6.15 -1.92
C GLU A 91 -10.81 -6.36 -1.85
N LEU A 92 -10.21 -6.54 -3.02
CA LEU A 92 -8.76 -6.67 -3.14
C LEU A 92 -8.23 -5.45 -3.88
N ILE A 93 -7.31 -4.74 -3.25
CA ILE A 93 -6.64 -3.58 -3.84
C ILE A 93 -5.17 -3.88 -4.03
N GLU A 94 -4.58 -3.23 -5.02
CA GLU A 94 -3.20 -3.48 -5.40
C GLU A 94 -2.45 -2.16 -5.58
N SER A 95 -1.25 -2.08 -5.02
CA SER A 95 -0.31 -0.99 -5.28
C SER A 95 0.96 -1.56 -5.88
N VAL A 96 1.40 -0.98 -7.00
CA VAL A 96 2.62 -1.38 -7.69
C VAL A 96 3.61 -0.23 -7.63
N MET A 97 4.80 -0.49 -7.10
CA MET A 97 5.91 0.46 -7.09
C MET A 97 6.77 0.20 -8.31
N SER A 98 6.92 1.21 -9.15
CA SER A 98 7.72 1.12 -10.38
C SER A 98 8.76 2.23 -10.40
N SER A 99 9.98 1.88 -10.78
CA SER A 99 11.08 2.83 -10.93
C SER A 99 11.89 2.46 -12.16
N ARG A 100 12.30 3.47 -12.92
CA ARG A 100 13.09 3.28 -14.14
C ARG A 100 12.43 2.31 -15.12
N GLY A 101 11.09 2.41 -15.25
CA GLY A 101 10.32 1.58 -16.19
C GLY A 101 10.17 0.12 -15.80
N ARG A 102 10.44 -0.23 -14.55
CA ARG A 102 10.37 -1.59 -14.05
C ARG A 102 9.59 -1.65 -12.74
N ASP A 103 8.72 -2.65 -12.61
CA ASP A 103 8.02 -2.92 -11.36
C ASP A 103 9.00 -3.52 -10.35
N CYS A 104 9.05 -2.92 -9.17
CA CYS A 104 9.95 -3.33 -8.09
C CYS A 104 9.24 -4.14 -7.01
N ILE A 105 8.03 -3.72 -6.62
CA ILE A 105 7.22 -4.38 -5.60
C ILE A 105 5.77 -4.34 -6.03
N ILE A 106 5.07 -5.45 -5.84
CA ILE A 106 3.61 -5.52 -5.96
C ILE A 106 3.06 -5.81 -4.57
N ALA A 107 2.23 -4.90 -4.06
CA ALA A 107 1.57 -5.06 -2.76
C ALA A 107 0.08 -5.24 -3.00
N ARG A 108 -0.52 -6.25 -2.36
CA ARG A 108 -1.96 -6.48 -2.43
C ARG A 108 -2.52 -6.52 -1.03
N ALA A 109 -3.70 -5.93 -0.88
CA ALA A 109 -4.38 -5.87 0.42
C ALA A 109 -5.83 -6.29 0.28
N TRP A 110 -6.25 -7.18 1.15
CA TRP A 110 -7.65 -7.50 1.34
C TRP A 110 -8.24 -6.50 2.32
N ARG A 111 -9.30 -5.82 1.91
CA ARG A 111 -10.01 -4.87 2.73
C ARG A 111 -11.41 -5.40 3.02
N LEU A 112 -11.74 -5.48 4.30
CA LEU A 112 -12.99 -6.06 4.77
C LEU A 112 -13.87 -4.99 5.38
N LEU A 113 -15.19 -5.15 5.19
CA LEU A 113 -16.18 -4.35 5.90
C LEU A 113 -16.21 -4.77 7.36
N THR A 114 -16.07 -3.81 8.27
CA THR A 114 -16.24 -4.05 9.70
C THR A 114 -17.72 -3.90 10.05
N GLN A 115 -18.19 -4.75 10.97
CA GLN A 115 -19.58 -4.73 11.42
C GLN A 115 -19.62 -4.59 12.93
N ASP A 116 -20.73 -4.06 13.43
CA ASP A 116 -20.96 -4.05 14.86
C ASP A 116 -21.28 -5.48 15.33
N THR A 117 -20.33 -6.09 16.00
CA THR A 117 -20.46 -7.47 16.49
C THR A 117 -20.67 -7.53 18.00
N SER A 118 -21.03 -6.42 18.62
CA SER A 118 -21.19 -6.39 20.07
C SER A 118 -22.21 -7.40 20.60
N ALA A 119 -23.27 -7.69 19.84
CA ALA A 119 -24.26 -8.70 20.21
C ALA A 119 -23.74 -10.13 20.04
N ILE A 120 -22.73 -10.34 19.23
CA ILE A 120 -22.15 -11.64 18.91
C ILE A 120 -20.91 -11.92 19.76
N ALA A 121 -20.18 -10.88 20.14
CA ALA A 121 -18.92 -10.99 20.88
C ALA A 121 -19.10 -11.77 22.20
N GLY A 122 -20.20 -11.56 22.90
CA GLY A 122 -20.49 -12.29 24.15
C GLY A 122 -20.69 -13.79 23.93
N LEU A 123 -21.24 -14.17 22.80
CA LEU A 123 -21.43 -15.58 22.43
C LEU A 123 -20.09 -16.23 22.06
N GLU A 124 -19.25 -15.51 21.36
CA GLU A 124 -17.91 -16.00 21.01
C GLU A 124 -17.06 -16.22 22.25
N ASP A 125 -17.08 -15.27 23.20
CA ASP A 125 -16.36 -15.40 24.45
C ASP A 125 -16.83 -16.61 25.25
N ASN A 126 -18.12 -16.90 25.23
CA ASN A 126 -18.68 -18.06 25.91
C ASN A 126 -18.36 -19.38 25.19
N ALA A 127 -18.18 -19.34 23.89
CA ALA A 127 -17.87 -20.51 23.09
C ALA A 127 -16.38 -20.90 23.16
N ALA A 128 -15.55 -19.97 23.51
CA ALA A 128 -14.12 -20.20 23.66
C ALA A 128 -13.83 -20.93 24.96
#